data_320a45cb4a8c8377b2439269935aa26b
#
_entry.id   320a45cb4a8c8377b2439269935aa26b
#
_cell.length_a   1.000
_cell.length_b   1.000
_cell.length_c   1.000
_cell.angle_alpha   90.00
_cell.angle_beta   90.00
_cell.angle_gamma   90.00
#
_symmetry.space_group_name_H-M   'P 1'
#
loop_
_entity.id
_entity.type
_entity.pdbx_description
1 polymer ?
#
loop_
_entity_poly.entity_id
_entity_poly.type
_entity_poly.pdbx_seq_one_letter_code
_entity_poly.pdbx_strand_id
1 'polypeptide(L)'
;MSERESMEFDVVIVGAGPSGLSAAIRLKRIAAEEDQDITVCIVEKGSEVGAHILSGAVIEPRTLDELIPDWRDKGAPLNTQAQSDSFLYLTETSARKLPTPPQMNNHGNYIVSMGNVCRWMAEQAEEIGVEIFPGMACSDLVFGETGEVKGVIAGEFGKNSDGSIGEAYEPGMELHGRYAVSYTHLRAHETLRYLVCR
;
A
#
# COMPACT_ATOMS: atom_id res chain seq x y z
N MET A 1 27.34 16.94 -6.84
CA MET A 1 26.09 16.21 -6.59
C MET A 1 25.06 16.90 -7.46
N SER A 2 24.41 16.22 -8.39
CA SER A 2 23.30 16.81 -9.14
C SER A 2 22.19 17.15 -8.13
N GLU A 3 21.68 18.38 -8.19
CA GLU A 3 20.52 18.77 -7.40
C GLU A 3 19.37 17.85 -7.81
N ARG A 4 18.70 17.21 -6.81
CA ARG A 4 17.49 16.45 -7.05
C ARG A 4 16.32 17.41 -7.24
N GLU A 5 15.41 17.06 -8.11
CA GLU A 5 14.12 17.71 -8.15
C GLU A 5 13.35 17.41 -6.87
N SER A 6 12.54 18.36 -6.40
CA SER A 6 11.75 18.19 -5.19
C SER A 6 10.30 18.60 -5.39
N MET A 7 9.39 17.91 -4.72
CA MET A 7 7.97 18.26 -4.61
C MET A 7 7.57 18.27 -3.13
N GLU A 8 6.59 19.11 -2.81
CA GLU A 8 6.10 19.27 -1.44
C GLU A 8 4.64 18.79 -1.34
N PHE A 9 4.37 18.02 -0.29
CA PHE A 9 3.04 17.52 0.07
C PHE A 9 2.80 17.67 1.57
N ASP A 10 1.57 17.62 2.02
CA ASP A 10 1.29 17.51 3.45
C ASP A 10 1.59 16.10 3.96
N VAL A 11 1.25 15.07 3.16
CA VAL A 11 1.47 13.67 3.53
C VAL A 11 2.07 12.89 2.37
N VAL A 12 3.19 12.22 2.63
CA VAL A 12 3.85 11.28 1.71
C VAL A 12 3.67 9.87 2.24
N ILE A 13 3.09 8.97 1.43
CA ILE A 13 2.83 7.58 1.80
C ILE A 13 3.70 6.66 0.93
N VAL A 14 4.42 5.74 1.57
CA VAL A 14 5.26 4.77 0.88
C VAL A 14 4.50 3.46 0.69
N GLY A 15 4.12 3.19 -0.56
CA GLY A 15 3.47 1.98 -1.04
C GLY A 15 1.96 2.10 -1.24
N ALA A 16 1.50 1.76 -2.45
CA ALA A 16 0.11 1.70 -2.87
C ALA A 16 -0.54 0.33 -2.58
N GLY A 17 -0.23 -0.26 -1.44
CA GLY A 17 -0.92 -1.44 -0.94
C GLY A 17 -2.23 -1.07 -0.24
N PRO A 18 -3.00 -2.07 0.25
CA PRO A 18 -4.29 -1.83 0.93
C PRO A 18 -4.19 -0.80 2.06
N SER A 19 -3.12 -0.86 2.85
CA SER A 19 -2.91 0.06 3.98
C SER A 19 -2.65 1.50 3.54
N GLY A 20 -1.75 1.71 2.56
CA GLY A 20 -1.42 3.05 2.07
C GLY A 20 -2.61 3.70 1.38
N LEU A 21 -3.31 2.96 0.53
CA LEU A 21 -4.51 3.44 -0.15
C LEU A 21 -5.63 3.76 0.85
N SER A 22 -5.85 2.90 1.85
CA SER A 22 -6.85 3.15 2.90
C SER A 22 -6.52 4.40 3.71
N ALA A 23 -5.24 4.59 4.06
CA ALA A 23 -4.79 5.78 4.77
C ALA A 23 -5.02 7.06 3.96
N ALA A 24 -4.64 7.05 2.67
CA ALA A 24 -4.82 8.20 1.79
C ALA A 24 -6.30 8.57 1.61
N ILE A 25 -7.15 7.58 1.31
CA ILE A 25 -8.59 7.79 1.13
C ILE A 25 -9.20 8.33 2.42
N ARG A 26 -8.85 7.74 3.58
CA ARG A 26 -9.42 8.21 4.86
C ARG A 26 -8.96 9.62 5.21
N LEU A 27 -7.70 9.95 4.98
CA LEU A 27 -7.15 11.30 5.19
C LEU A 27 -7.88 12.33 4.34
N LYS A 28 -8.02 12.10 3.03
CA LYS A 28 -8.73 13.02 2.13
C LYS A 28 -10.19 13.19 2.52
N ARG A 29 -10.86 12.13 2.98
CA ARG A 29 -12.25 12.21 3.44
C ARG A 29 -12.39 13.03 4.71
N ILE A 30 -11.53 12.78 5.73
CA ILE A 30 -11.55 13.58 6.96
C ILE A 30 -11.26 15.04 6.63
N ALA A 31 -10.28 15.32 5.78
CA ALA A 31 -9.96 16.68 5.38
C ALA A 31 -11.16 17.38 4.71
N ALA A 32 -11.89 16.67 3.85
CA ALA A 32 -13.11 17.21 3.24
C ALA A 32 -14.24 17.43 4.26
N GLU A 33 -14.39 16.54 5.26
CA GLU A 33 -15.36 16.70 6.36
C GLU A 33 -15.03 17.94 7.23
N GLU A 34 -13.75 18.26 7.37
CA GLU A 34 -13.22 19.38 8.18
C GLU A 34 -13.00 20.66 7.35
N ASP A 35 -13.42 20.69 6.09
CA ASP A 35 -13.19 21.80 5.14
C ASP A 35 -11.69 22.20 5.04
N GLN A 36 -10.81 21.21 5.07
CA GLN A 36 -9.37 21.35 4.92
C GLN A 36 -8.91 20.86 3.57
N ASP A 37 -8.02 21.59 2.93
CA ASP A 37 -7.33 21.12 1.73
C ASP A 37 -5.95 20.59 2.14
N ILE A 38 -5.73 19.29 1.94
CA ILE A 38 -4.46 18.61 2.16
C ILE A 38 -3.99 17.93 0.89
N THR A 39 -2.70 18.02 0.62
CA THR A 39 -2.05 17.32 -0.48
C THR A 39 -1.49 15.98 0.02
N VAL A 40 -1.84 14.90 -0.68
CA VAL A 40 -1.42 13.54 -0.34
C VAL A 40 -0.83 12.88 -1.55
N CYS A 41 0.38 12.34 -1.44
CA CYS A 41 0.96 11.49 -2.48
C CYS A 41 1.31 10.09 -1.97
N ILE A 42 1.31 9.14 -2.90
CA ILE A 42 1.72 7.75 -2.66
C ILE A 42 2.82 7.41 -3.67
N VAL A 43 3.96 6.90 -3.19
CA VAL A 43 4.98 6.29 -4.05
C VAL A 43 4.83 4.78 -4.05
N GLU A 44 4.89 4.17 -5.24
CA GLU A 44 4.76 2.72 -5.41
C GLU A 44 5.91 2.19 -6.28
N LYS A 45 6.60 1.15 -5.80
CA LYS A 45 7.72 0.55 -6.53
C LYS A 45 7.30 -0.25 -7.76
N GLY A 46 6.09 -0.79 -7.75
CA GLY A 46 5.52 -1.52 -8.89
C GLY A 46 5.27 -0.57 -10.06
N SER A 47 5.43 -1.05 -11.28
CA SER A 47 5.13 -0.29 -12.50
C SER A 47 3.66 0.14 -12.60
N GLU A 48 2.80 -0.54 -11.84
CA GLU A 48 1.38 -0.20 -11.62
C GLU A 48 0.96 -0.63 -10.22
N VAL A 49 -0.09 -0.04 -9.70
CA VAL A 49 -0.67 -0.44 -8.41
C VAL A 49 -1.18 -1.88 -8.50
N GLY A 50 -0.85 -2.69 -7.51
CA GLY A 50 -1.26 -4.09 -7.44
C GLY A 50 -0.35 -5.08 -8.15
N ALA A 51 0.67 -4.64 -8.90
CA ALA A 51 1.58 -5.53 -9.64
C ALA A 51 2.34 -6.51 -8.75
N HIS A 52 2.70 -6.10 -7.54
CA HIS A 52 3.44 -6.93 -6.57
C HIS A 52 2.57 -7.55 -5.48
N ILE A 53 1.26 -7.46 -5.60
CA ILE A 53 0.32 -7.98 -4.61
C ILE A 53 -0.13 -9.38 -5.02
N LEU A 54 0.01 -10.33 -4.09
CA LEU A 54 -0.47 -11.69 -4.30
C LEU A 54 -1.99 -11.71 -4.47
N SER A 55 -2.46 -12.49 -5.44
CA SER A 55 -3.87 -12.76 -5.66
C SER A 55 -4.36 -13.85 -4.71
N GLY A 56 -5.69 -13.88 -4.47
CA GLY A 56 -6.35 -14.90 -3.66
C GLY A 56 -6.39 -14.53 -2.18
N ALA A 57 -6.97 -13.40 -1.87
CA ALA A 57 -7.31 -12.99 -0.50
C ALA A 57 -8.80 -13.20 -0.22
N VAL A 58 -9.13 -13.31 1.08
CA VAL A 58 -10.50 -13.18 1.58
C VAL A 58 -10.56 -11.91 2.40
N ILE A 59 -11.50 -11.02 2.07
CA ILE A 59 -11.67 -9.75 2.77
C ILE A 59 -13.04 -9.64 3.43
N GLU A 60 -13.07 -9.03 4.60
CA GLU A 60 -14.30 -8.66 5.28
C GLU A 60 -14.81 -7.33 4.71
N PRO A 61 -16.06 -7.27 4.20
CA PRO A 61 -16.56 -6.06 3.52
C PRO A 61 -16.74 -4.87 4.45
N ARG A 62 -16.84 -5.06 5.75
CA ARG A 62 -17.01 -4.01 6.75
C ARG A 62 -16.01 -2.87 6.61
N THR A 63 -14.75 -3.18 6.34
CA THR A 63 -13.70 -2.17 6.13
C THR A 63 -13.99 -1.27 4.92
N LEU A 64 -14.53 -1.83 3.85
CA LEU A 64 -14.95 -1.05 2.68
C LEU A 64 -16.26 -0.29 2.95
N ASP A 65 -17.21 -0.89 3.68
CA ASP A 65 -18.45 -0.20 4.09
C ASP A 65 -18.14 1.08 4.91
N GLU A 66 -17.07 1.06 5.72
CA GLU A 66 -16.59 2.24 6.47
C GLU A 66 -15.76 3.20 5.61
N LEU A 67 -14.88 2.68 4.76
CA LEU A 67 -13.94 3.50 3.98
C LEU A 67 -14.59 4.09 2.74
N ILE A 68 -15.38 3.34 1.99
CA ILE A 68 -16.06 3.72 0.74
C ILE A 68 -17.48 3.13 0.79
N PRO A 69 -18.43 3.75 1.48
CA PRO A 69 -19.77 3.17 1.71
C PRO A 69 -20.54 2.78 0.43
N ASP A 70 -20.27 3.48 -0.65
CA ASP A 70 -20.85 3.29 -1.98
C ASP A 70 -20.03 2.36 -2.90
N TRP A 71 -19.11 1.55 -2.33
CA TRP A 71 -18.19 0.71 -3.09
C TRP A 71 -18.88 -0.25 -4.07
N ARG A 72 -20.12 -0.70 -3.74
CA ARG A 72 -20.89 -1.58 -4.61
C ARG A 72 -21.33 -0.86 -5.89
N ASP A 73 -21.83 0.36 -5.73
CA ASP A 73 -22.29 1.20 -6.84
C ASP A 73 -21.11 1.69 -7.70
N LYS A 74 -19.96 1.85 -7.08
CA LYS A 74 -18.67 2.20 -7.72
C LYS A 74 -17.95 1.02 -8.37
N GLY A 75 -18.57 -0.16 -8.39
CA GLY A 75 -18.06 -1.31 -9.12
C GLY A 75 -16.79 -1.94 -8.52
N ALA A 76 -16.65 -1.92 -7.20
CA ALA A 76 -15.55 -2.63 -6.53
C ALA A 76 -15.51 -4.11 -6.96
N PRO A 77 -14.30 -4.69 -7.21
CA PRO A 77 -14.17 -6.03 -7.77
C PRO A 77 -14.39 -7.15 -6.73
N LEU A 78 -15.46 -7.05 -5.96
CA LEU A 78 -15.89 -8.02 -4.95
C LEU A 78 -17.05 -8.87 -5.48
N ASN A 79 -16.74 -9.79 -6.39
CA ASN A 79 -17.76 -10.54 -7.15
C ASN A 79 -18.08 -11.92 -6.58
N THR A 80 -17.23 -12.46 -5.70
CA THR A 80 -17.35 -13.83 -5.20
C THR A 80 -17.45 -13.85 -3.68
N GLN A 81 -18.67 -14.04 -3.16
CA GLN A 81 -18.90 -14.17 -1.74
C GLN A 81 -18.57 -15.59 -1.26
N ALA A 82 -17.84 -15.71 -0.15
CA ALA A 82 -17.56 -16.97 0.51
C ALA A 82 -18.85 -17.52 1.16
N GLN A 83 -19.29 -18.70 0.72
CA GLN A 83 -20.52 -19.32 1.21
C GLN A 83 -20.24 -20.43 2.23
N SER A 84 -19.06 -21.03 2.18
CA SER A 84 -18.66 -22.09 3.09
C SER A 84 -17.16 -22.21 3.23
N ASP A 85 -16.71 -22.74 4.37
CA ASP A 85 -15.32 -23.03 4.65
C ASP A 85 -15.13 -24.57 4.81
N SER A 86 -13.94 -25.04 4.47
CA SER A 86 -13.53 -26.41 4.74
C SER A 86 -12.14 -26.40 5.40
N PHE A 87 -12.11 -26.82 6.66
CA PHE A 87 -10.86 -27.01 7.37
C PHE A 87 -10.45 -28.48 7.27
N LEU A 88 -9.31 -28.73 6.61
CA LEU A 88 -8.86 -30.08 6.26
C LEU A 88 -7.54 -30.41 6.95
N TYR A 89 -7.46 -31.57 7.56
CA TYR A 89 -6.20 -32.20 7.92
C TYR A 89 -5.75 -33.11 6.78
N LEU A 90 -4.59 -32.79 6.21
CA LEU A 90 -4.03 -33.50 5.05
C LEU A 90 -2.94 -34.46 5.49
N THR A 91 -2.95 -35.67 4.91
CA THR A 91 -1.86 -36.62 4.97
C THR A 91 -1.35 -36.86 3.52
N GLU A 92 -0.31 -37.65 3.33
CA GLU A 92 0.21 -37.94 1.99
C GLU A 92 -0.84 -38.57 1.07
N THR A 93 -1.82 -39.30 1.62
CA THR A 93 -2.79 -40.10 0.83
C THR A 93 -4.25 -39.79 1.17
N SER A 94 -4.54 -38.94 2.14
CA SER A 94 -5.92 -38.69 2.58
C SER A 94 -6.14 -37.26 3.09
N ALA A 95 -7.41 -36.84 3.11
CA ALA A 95 -7.87 -35.61 3.71
C ALA A 95 -9.01 -35.91 4.69
N ARG A 96 -8.95 -35.32 5.88
CA ARG A 96 -10.02 -35.40 6.88
C ARG A 96 -10.56 -34.00 7.15
N LYS A 97 -11.87 -33.84 7.01
CA LYS A 97 -12.53 -32.59 7.36
C LYS A 97 -12.65 -32.50 8.89
N LEU A 98 -12.16 -31.38 9.42
CA LEU A 98 -12.27 -31.02 10.82
C LEU A 98 -13.29 -29.89 10.99
N PRO A 99 -13.82 -29.66 12.21
CA PRO A 99 -14.63 -28.49 12.51
C PRO A 99 -13.83 -27.21 12.22
N THR A 100 -14.41 -26.30 11.44
CA THR A 100 -13.79 -24.99 11.18
C THR A 100 -13.79 -24.16 12.47
N PRO A 101 -12.61 -23.68 12.94
CA PRO A 101 -12.56 -22.81 14.10
C PRO A 101 -13.36 -21.53 13.84
N PRO A 102 -14.08 -20.98 14.83
CA PRO A 102 -14.94 -19.79 14.63
C PRO A 102 -14.21 -18.59 14.01
N GLN A 103 -12.94 -18.37 14.38
CA GLN A 103 -12.09 -17.28 13.85
C GLN A 103 -11.65 -17.49 12.39
N MET A 104 -11.87 -18.68 11.83
CA MET A 104 -11.57 -19.02 10.44
C MET A 104 -12.83 -19.06 9.56
N ASN A 105 -13.97 -18.63 10.10
CA ASN A 105 -15.23 -18.58 9.36
C ASN A 105 -15.24 -17.36 8.45
N ASN A 106 -15.37 -17.60 7.15
CA ASN A 106 -15.41 -16.55 6.13
C ASN A 106 -16.80 -16.34 5.52
N HIS A 107 -17.83 -16.91 6.11
CA HIS A 107 -19.19 -16.75 5.58
C HIS A 107 -19.57 -15.26 5.51
N GLY A 108 -19.94 -14.79 4.33
CA GLY A 108 -20.27 -13.39 4.07
C GLY A 108 -19.07 -12.51 3.63
N ASN A 109 -17.85 -12.98 3.81
CA ASN A 109 -16.65 -12.33 3.28
C ASN A 109 -16.54 -12.55 1.76
N TYR A 110 -15.63 -11.83 1.11
CA TYR A 110 -15.43 -11.92 -0.34
C TYR A 110 -14.05 -12.47 -0.69
N ILE A 111 -14.05 -13.45 -1.61
CA ILE A 111 -12.83 -13.97 -2.24
C ILE A 111 -12.46 -13.02 -3.37
N VAL A 112 -11.26 -12.44 -3.31
CA VAL A 112 -10.84 -11.38 -4.22
C VAL A 112 -9.43 -11.59 -4.76
N SER A 113 -9.14 -10.97 -5.90
CA SER A 113 -7.78 -10.61 -6.27
C SER A 113 -7.43 -9.29 -5.56
N MET A 114 -6.56 -9.35 -4.57
CA MET A 114 -6.18 -8.14 -3.82
C MET A 114 -5.50 -7.10 -4.72
N GLY A 115 -4.77 -7.53 -5.76
CA GLY A 115 -4.21 -6.62 -6.76
C GLY A 115 -5.30 -5.83 -7.50
N ASN A 116 -6.43 -6.49 -7.86
CA ASN A 116 -7.55 -5.80 -8.50
C ASN A 116 -8.24 -4.83 -7.54
N VAL A 117 -8.39 -5.23 -6.27
CA VAL A 117 -8.96 -4.34 -5.24
C VAL A 117 -8.09 -3.11 -5.07
N CYS A 118 -6.76 -3.26 -5.00
CA CYS A 118 -5.86 -2.12 -4.88
C CYS A 118 -5.89 -1.21 -6.11
N ARG A 119 -5.96 -1.75 -7.32
CA ARG A 119 -6.13 -0.91 -8.53
C ARG A 119 -7.41 -0.08 -8.48
N TRP A 120 -8.52 -0.71 -8.16
CA TRP A 120 -9.79 0.00 -7.98
C TRP A 120 -9.71 1.05 -6.85
N MET A 121 -9.10 0.72 -5.72
CA MET A 121 -8.89 1.70 -4.63
C MET A 121 -8.00 2.86 -5.04
N ALA A 122 -7.00 2.62 -5.90
CA ALA A 122 -6.15 3.66 -6.43
C ALA A 122 -6.96 4.64 -7.31
N GLU A 123 -7.83 4.13 -8.18
CA GLU A 123 -8.75 4.96 -8.96
C GLU A 123 -9.64 5.83 -8.05
N GLN A 124 -10.16 5.23 -6.95
CA GLN A 124 -10.96 5.97 -5.98
C GLN A 124 -10.15 7.03 -5.21
N ALA A 125 -8.88 6.77 -4.94
CA ALA A 125 -7.98 7.73 -4.30
C ALA A 125 -7.64 8.89 -5.24
N GLU A 126 -7.36 8.62 -6.51
CA GLU A 126 -7.09 9.63 -7.54
C GLU A 126 -8.31 10.53 -7.80
N GLU A 127 -9.53 9.96 -7.82
CA GLU A 127 -10.78 10.72 -7.96
C GLU A 127 -10.95 11.79 -6.86
N ILE A 128 -10.43 11.57 -5.66
CA ILE A 128 -10.49 12.52 -4.54
C ILE A 128 -9.20 13.34 -4.37
N GLY A 129 -8.31 13.33 -5.36
CA GLY A 129 -7.11 14.16 -5.43
C GLY A 129 -5.93 13.62 -4.63
N VAL A 130 -5.73 12.31 -4.58
CA VAL A 130 -4.47 11.69 -4.17
C VAL A 130 -3.59 11.53 -5.40
N GLU A 131 -2.33 11.94 -5.31
CA GLU A 131 -1.36 11.73 -6.38
C GLU A 131 -0.64 10.39 -6.17
N ILE A 132 -0.66 9.50 -7.18
CA ILE A 132 0.00 8.20 -7.11
C ILE A 132 1.12 8.15 -8.13
N PHE A 133 2.34 7.79 -7.68
CA PHE A 133 3.54 7.69 -8.49
C PHE A 133 3.97 6.22 -8.61
N PRO A 134 3.43 5.46 -9.59
CA PRO A 134 3.87 4.09 -9.84
C PRO A 134 5.26 4.07 -10.50
N GLY A 135 6.00 2.98 -10.29
CA GLY A 135 7.39 2.84 -10.75
C GLY A 135 8.43 3.58 -9.91
N MET A 136 8.01 4.31 -8.88
CA MET A 136 8.89 5.08 -8.00
C MET A 136 9.12 4.35 -6.67
N ALA A 137 10.21 3.58 -6.60
CA ALA A 137 10.62 2.95 -5.35
C ALA A 137 11.21 4.00 -4.40
N CYS A 138 10.79 3.96 -3.14
CA CYS A 138 11.45 4.71 -2.08
C CYS A 138 12.83 4.08 -1.82
N SER A 139 13.91 4.85 -1.99
CA SER A 139 15.29 4.40 -1.82
C SER A 139 15.90 4.84 -0.49
N ASP A 140 15.51 6.02 0.02
CA ASP A 140 16.05 6.58 1.25
C ASP A 140 15.07 7.58 1.88
N LEU A 141 15.41 8.06 3.09
CA LEU A 141 14.68 9.09 3.82
C LEU A 141 15.40 10.43 3.71
N VAL A 142 14.64 11.51 3.63
CA VAL A 142 15.13 12.88 3.76
C VAL A 142 15.02 13.31 5.22
N PHE A 143 16.14 13.70 5.80
CA PHE A 143 16.19 14.17 7.19
C PHE A 143 16.39 15.68 7.26
N GLY A 144 15.78 16.29 8.25
CA GLY A 144 16.02 17.67 8.61
C GLY A 144 17.25 17.86 9.50
N GLU A 145 17.54 19.09 9.85
CA GLU A 145 18.72 19.48 10.64
C GLU A 145 18.73 18.88 12.05
N THR A 146 17.56 18.63 12.64
CA THR A 146 17.41 18.05 13.97
C THR A 146 17.22 16.52 13.94
N GLY A 147 17.28 15.90 12.76
CA GLY A 147 17.14 14.46 12.54
C GLY A 147 15.68 13.98 12.34
N GLU A 148 14.75 14.92 12.23
CA GLU A 148 13.37 14.60 11.86
C GLU A 148 13.27 14.15 10.40
N VAL A 149 12.36 13.21 10.12
CA VAL A 149 12.05 12.79 8.75
C VAL A 149 11.23 13.89 8.07
N LYS A 150 11.75 14.44 6.98
CA LYS A 150 11.10 15.48 6.16
C LYS A 150 10.50 14.96 4.87
N GLY A 151 10.83 13.73 4.49
CA GLY A 151 10.33 13.17 3.24
C GLY A 151 11.05 11.89 2.87
N VAL A 152 10.93 11.53 1.61
CA VAL A 152 11.56 10.34 1.03
C VAL A 152 12.25 10.67 -0.27
N ILE A 153 13.27 9.89 -0.64
CA ILE A 153 13.86 9.86 -1.97
C ILE A 153 13.19 8.73 -2.73
N ALA A 154 12.57 9.04 -3.85
CA ALA A 154 11.88 8.07 -4.68
C ALA A 154 12.39 8.10 -6.11
N GLY A 155 12.32 6.94 -6.79
CA GLY A 155 12.74 6.81 -8.18
C GLY A 155 14.27 6.84 -8.41
N GLU A 156 15.08 6.74 -7.37
CA GLU A 156 16.53 6.60 -7.53
C GLU A 156 16.84 5.22 -8.13
N PHE A 157 17.62 5.21 -9.19
CA PHE A 157 17.97 4.01 -9.94
C PHE A 157 19.46 3.95 -10.27
N GLY A 158 20.02 2.75 -10.48
CA GLY A 158 21.39 2.56 -10.96
C GLY A 158 22.49 2.69 -9.91
N LYS A 159 22.16 2.65 -8.60
CA LYS A 159 23.13 2.43 -7.53
C LYS A 159 23.49 0.95 -7.42
N ASN A 160 24.79 0.68 -7.32
CA ASN A 160 25.30 -0.66 -7.03
C ASN A 160 25.08 -1.03 -5.56
N SER A 161 25.20 -2.33 -5.25
CA SER A 161 25.03 -2.84 -3.87
C SER A 161 26.06 -2.32 -2.86
N ASP A 162 27.21 -1.82 -3.33
CA ASP A 162 28.26 -1.16 -2.53
C ASP A 162 28.04 0.35 -2.36
N GLY A 163 26.95 0.89 -2.94
CA GLY A 163 26.60 2.32 -2.90
C GLY A 163 27.28 3.16 -3.98
N SER A 164 28.10 2.57 -4.85
CA SER A 164 28.70 3.28 -5.98
C SER A 164 27.67 3.59 -7.08
N ILE A 165 27.93 4.66 -7.82
CA ILE A 165 27.08 5.12 -8.93
C ILE A 165 27.42 4.31 -10.18
N GLY A 166 26.41 3.64 -10.77
CA GLY A 166 26.52 2.95 -12.04
C GLY A 166 26.37 3.90 -13.25
N GLU A 167 26.61 3.37 -14.47
CA GLU A 167 26.50 4.17 -15.71
C GLU A 167 25.07 4.64 -16.00
N ALA A 168 24.05 3.91 -15.52
CA ALA A 168 22.63 4.25 -15.70
C ALA A 168 22.02 4.87 -14.42
N TYR A 169 22.80 5.66 -13.71
CA TYR A 169 22.33 6.28 -12.48
C TYR A 169 21.36 7.42 -12.74
N GLU A 170 20.21 7.33 -12.10
CA GLU A 170 19.22 8.41 -12.00
C GLU A 170 19.07 8.83 -10.54
N PRO A 171 19.20 10.13 -10.21
CA PRO A 171 19.25 10.58 -8.82
C PRO A 171 17.91 10.46 -8.07
N GLY A 172 16.81 10.17 -8.79
CA GLY A 172 15.47 10.23 -8.23
C GLY A 172 15.06 11.66 -7.85
N MET A 173 13.95 11.77 -7.17
CA MET A 173 13.42 13.04 -6.65
C MET A 173 13.18 12.98 -5.14
N GLU A 174 13.16 14.13 -4.50
CA GLU A 174 12.79 14.27 -3.10
C GLU A 174 11.31 14.63 -2.99
N LEU A 175 10.56 13.81 -2.25
CA LEU A 175 9.18 14.10 -1.92
C LEU A 175 9.13 14.52 -0.44
N HIS A 176 8.98 15.80 -0.22
CA HIS A 176 8.90 16.38 1.13
C HIS A 176 7.48 16.32 1.64
N GLY A 177 7.32 16.03 2.93
CA GLY A 177 6.02 15.95 3.58
C GLY A 177 6.08 16.37 5.04
N ARG A 178 5.02 17.00 5.51
CA ARG A 178 4.85 17.25 6.96
C ARG A 178 4.75 15.94 7.72
N TYR A 179 4.22 14.88 7.05
CA TYR A 179 4.14 13.53 7.57
C TYR A 179 4.59 12.54 6.49
N ALA A 180 5.48 11.62 6.87
CA ALA A 180 5.86 10.48 6.05
C ALA A 180 5.27 9.20 6.67
N VAL A 181 4.44 8.49 5.91
CA VAL A 181 3.77 7.27 6.34
C VAL A 181 4.42 6.07 5.69
N SER A 182 5.01 5.20 6.50
CA SER A 182 5.52 3.91 6.05
C SER A 182 4.89 2.81 6.90
N TYR A 183 4.37 1.75 6.26
CA TYR A 183 3.75 0.63 6.97
C TYR A 183 4.74 -0.50 7.30
N THR A 184 5.98 -0.17 7.58
CA THR A 184 7.00 -1.11 8.06
C THR A 184 6.54 -1.93 9.26
N HIS A 185 5.59 -1.44 10.05
CA HIS A 185 5.02 -2.15 11.19
C HIS A 185 4.22 -3.40 10.82
N LEU A 186 3.62 -3.47 9.63
CA LEU A 186 2.89 -4.65 9.15
C LEU A 186 3.82 -5.75 8.62
N ARG A 187 5.08 -5.41 8.33
CA ARG A 187 6.13 -6.38 7.97
C ARG A 187 6.95 -6.87 9.15
N ALA A 188 6.74 -6.34 10.34
CA ALA A 188 7.54 -6.67 11.53
C ALA A 188 7.50 -8.16 11.93
N HIS A 189 6.52 -8.92 11.44
CA HIS A 189 6.45 -10.36 11.65
C HIS A 189 7.28 -11.19 10.65
N GLU A 190 7.66 -10.63 9.51
CA GLU A 190 8.36 -11.38 8.46
C GLU A 190 9.88 -11.17 8.44
N THR A 191 10.40 -10.10 9.04
CA THR A 191 11.83 -9.79 8.94
C THR A 191 12.41 -9.14 10.18
N LEU A 192 12.72 -9.95 11.18
CA LEU A 192 13.47 -9.51 12.37
C LEU A 192 14.93 -9.09 12.08
N ARG A 193 15.43 -9.14 10.85
CA ARG A 193 16.84 -8.89 10.55
C ARG A 193 17.17 -7.97 9.38
N TYR A 194 16.20 -7.52 8.58
CA TYR A 194 16.50 -6.77 7.36
C TYR A 194 15.58 -5.57 7.13
N LEU A 195 15.07 -4.95 8.19
CA LEU A 195 14.47 -3.62 8.12
C LEU A 195 15.58 -2.56 8.20
N VAL A 196 16.49 -2.65 7.27
CA VAL A 196 17.26 -1.51 6.80
C VAL A 196 16.78 -1.34 5.38
N CYS A 197 16.09 -0.24 5.08
CA CYS A 197 15.94 0.22 3.71
C CYS A 197 17.35 0.34 3.15
N ARG A 198 17.75 -0.60 2.31
CA ARG A 198 18.94 -0.53 1.47
C ARG A 198 18.48 -0.45 0.04
#